data_cd60456cae711cc62a6a879095c37ea9
#
_entry.id   cd60456cae711cc62a6a879095c37ea9
#
_cell.length_a   1.000
_cell.length_b   1.000
_cell.length_c   1.000
_cell.angle_alpha   90.00
_cell.angle_beta   90.00
_cell.angle_gamma   90.00
#
_symmetry.space_group_name_H-M   'P 1'
#
loop_
_entity.id
_entity.type
_entity.pdbx_description
1 polymer ?
#
loop_
_entity_poly.entity_id
_entity_poly.type
_entity_poly.pdbx_seq_one_letter_code
_entity_poly.pdbx_strand_id
1 'polypeptide(L)'
;GPMHWGHARSKDLVNWEHLPVALAPEGPDDKDGCFSGSAVVDGDTLALIYTGHKFHGDPGDEANLYQVQCLATSRDGIQFVRHGTVIDTPPGLHHFRDPKVWREGEWWYMVVGARDGETGQVRAYRSADLREWQDMGVLAVAEKEMGYMWECPDFFTLNGKRVLMFSPQGLEAEGFKNRNLFQSGYLLGEWQPGKPFVREGEFVEMDRGHDFYAPQSFLTPDGRRIVIGWLDMWESPLPEQQDGWAGMLSLPRELTLSVDNRLQMRPAREVETLHGAWFPWPVSTLNNQQMTLVEHCDAMEVILQWDCANSSAEQYGIRLGDGLRVYVDAQMQRLVLERHYPQYGLCGTRSVALNLNGVLSLRLFFDYSSVEVFVNEGEACLSSRIYPDADCRELALFAWTGGASLIHGGAWQLE
;
A
#
# COMPACT_ATOMS: atom_id res chain seq x y z
N GLY A 1 18.59 -11.50 -6.47
CA GLY A 1 19.83 -11.16 -5.72
C GLY A 1 19.50 -10.63 -4.34
N PRO A 2 20.48 -10.40 -3.46
CA PRO A 2 20.24 -9.89 -2.13
C PRO A 2 19.64 -8.47 -2.18
N MET A 3 18.75 -8.16 -1.23
CA MET A 3 18.02 -6.89 -1.18
C MET A 3 18.96 -5.73 -0.86
N HIS A 4 18.74 -4.60 -1.52
CA HIS A 4 19.41 -3.31 -1.31
C HIS A 4 18.37 -2.26 -1.00
N TRP A 5 18.75 -1.18 -0.32
CA TRP A 5 17.91 0.00 -0.22
C TRP A 5 18.19 0.94 -1.39
N GLY A 6 17.31 0.96 -2.38
CA GLY A 6 17.25 2.03 -3.36
C GLY A 6 16.98 3.36 -2.65
N HIS A 7 17.38 4.47 -3.27
CA HIS A 7 17.30 5.75 -2.61
C HIS A 7 16.84 6.85 -3.58
N ALA A 8 15.83 7.57 -3.16
CA ALA A 8 15.35 8.77 -3.83
C ALA A 8 14.88 9.78 -2.79
N ARG A 9 14.88 11.05 -3.15
CA ARG A 9 14.32 12.12 -2.33
C ARG A 9 13.40 13.03 -3.12
N SER A 10 12.44 13.61 -2.44
CA SER A 10 11.49 14.58 -3.00
C SER A 10 11.23 15.69 -2.00
N LYS A 11 10.91 16.88 -2.52
CA LYS A 11 10.42 18.02 -1.71
C LYS A 11 8.90 18.10 -1.67
N ASP A 12 8.24 17.43 -2.62
CA ASP A 12 6.80 17.56 -2.90
C ASP A 12 6.10 16.23 -3.15
N LEU A 13 6.76 15.09 -2.92
CA LEU A 13 6.22 13.73 -3.12
C LEU A 13 5.88 13.37 -4.58
N VAL A 14 6.16 14.24 -5.52
CA VAL A 14 5.83 14.11 -6.94
C VAL A 14 7.09 14.12 -7.79
N ASN A 15 7.97 15.09 -7.57
CA ASN A 15 9.24 15.19 -8.25
C ASN A 15 10.34 14.52 -7.45
N TRP A 16 10.92 13.44 -7.97
CA TRP A 16 11.89 12.61 -7.28
C TRP A 16 13.28 12.68 -7.90
N GLU A 17 14.28 12.90 -7.06
CA GLU A 17 15.69 12.80 -7.41
C GLU A 17 16.23 11.44 -6.98
N HIS A 18 16.72 10.66 -7.94
CA HIS A 18 17.40 9.41 -7.65
C HIS A 18 18.77 9.66 -7.03
N LEU A 19 19.09 8.97 -5.97
CA LEU A 19 20.34 9.04 -5.24
C LEU A 19 21.07 7.68 -5.31
N PRO A 20 22.37 7.64 -5.00
CA PRO A 20 23.07 6.36 -4.87
C PRO A 20 22.38 5.44 -3.87
N VAL A 21 22.51 4.12 -4.06
CA VAL A 21 21.99 3.11 -3.12
C VAL A 21 22.39 3.46 -1.70
N ALA A 22 21.42 3.51 -0.79
CA ALA A 22 21.64 3.87 0.61
C ALA A 22 22.33 2.75 1.40
N LEU A 23 21.84 1.50 1.22
CA LEU A 23 22.37 0.32 1.88
C LEU A 23 22.51 -0.83 0.89
N ALA A 24 23.68 -1.44 0.87
CA ALA A 24 23.99 -2.66 0.13
C ALA A 24 24.42 -3.76 1.11
N PRO A 25 24.19 -5.05 0.83
CA PRO A 25 24.63 -6.15 1.69
C PRO A 25 26.17 -6.29 1.72
N GLU A 26 26.81 -5.64 2.67
CA GLU A 26 28.28 -5.56 2.78
C GLU A 26 28.80 -6.00 4.15
N GLY A 27 27.92 -6.06 5.14
CA GLY A 27 28.28 -6.37 6.52
C GLY A 27 28.05 -7.82 6.91
N PRO A 28 28.57 -8.24 8.07
CA PRO A 28 28.35 -9.59 8.60
C PRO A 28 26.88 -9.80 9.04
N ASP A 29 26.15 -8.71 9.29
CA ASP A 29 24.78 -8.77 9.79
C ASP A 29 23.73 -8.76 8.68
N ASP A 30 24.10 -8.34 7.46
CA ASP A 30 23.19 -8.21 6.33
C ASP A 30 23.74 -8.82 5.03
N LYS A 31 24.63 -9.78 5.11
CA LYS A 31 25.33 -10.37 3.96
C LYS A 31 24.42 -10.95 2.89
N ASP A 32 23.22 -11.39 3.28
CA ASP A 32 22.23 -11.98 2.38
C ASP A 32 21.06 -11.00 2.06
N GLY A 33 21.08 -9.79 2.62
CA GLY A 33 20.14 -8.72 2.28
C GLY A 33 20.01 -7.62 3.34
N CYS A 34 19.86 -6.39 2.87
CA CYS A 34 19.33 -5.27 3.66
C CYS A 34 17.81 -5.25 3.48
N PHE A 35 17.09 -5.87 4.43
CA PHE A 35 15.63 -5.96 4.38
C PHE A 35 14.98 -4.67 4.89
N SER A 36 13.66 -4.61 4.82
CA SER A 36 12.86 -3.43 5.14
C SER A 36 13.12 -2.86 6.53
N GLY A 37 12.70 -1.63 6.72
CA GLY A 37 12.80 -0.90 7.97
C GLY A 37 12.21 0.50 7.85
N SER A 38 12.73 1.44 8.63
CA SER A 38 12.24 2.81 8.68
C SER A 38 13.35 3.83 8.88
N ALA A 39 13.00 5.09 8.66
CA ALA A 39 13.89 6.22 8.84
C ALA A 39 13.31 7.21 9.87
N VAL A 40 14.17 7.75 10.72
CA VAL A 40 13.82 8.82 11.65
C VAL A 40 14.91 9.89 11.69
N VAL A 41 14.52 11.10 12.05
CA VAL A 41 15.45 12.22 12.24
C VAL A 41 15.67 12.43 13.74
N ASP A 42 16.93 12.39 14.16
CA ASP A 42 17.37 12.73 15.52
C ASP A 42 18.34 13.90 15.46
N GLY A 43 17.86 15.09 15.80
CA GLY A 43 18.62 16.34 15.65
C GLY A 43 18.94 16.63 14.17
N ASP A 44 20.21 16.63 13.84
CA ASP A 44 20.75 16.83 12.49
C ASP A 44 21.14 15.50 11.79
N THR A 45 20.73 14.38 12.35
CA THR A 45 21.12 13.04 11.91
C THR A 45 19.89 12.28 11.39
N LEU A 46 19.98 11.76 10.17
CA LEU A 46 19.04 10.78 9.62
C LEU A 46 19.49 9.40 10.07
N ALA A 47 18.64 8.69 10.78
CA ALA A 47 18.87 7.31 11.23
C ALA A 47 17.98 6.35 10.46
N LEU A 48 18.58 5.31 9.89
CA LEU A 48 17.91 4.18 9.27
C LEU A 48 17.99 3.00 10.24
N ILE A 49 16.86 2.43 10.58
CA ILE A 49 16.77 1.17 11.30
C ILE A 49 16.17 0.16 10.34
N TYR A 50 16.91 -0.92 10.07
CA TYR A 50 16.59 -1.88 9.03
C TYR A 50 16.88 -3.29 9.47
N THR A 51 16.33 -4.27 8.77
CA THR A 51 16.60 -5.67 9.06
C THR A 51 17.83 -6.15 8.30
N GLY A 52 18.84 -6.57 9.04
CA GLY A 52 19.95 -7.36 8.53
C GLY A 52 19.52 -8.80 8.38
N HIS A 53 19.59 -9.33 7.14
CA HIS A 53 19.17 -10.66 6.79
C HIS A 53 20.34 -11.55 6.44
N LYS A 54 20.41 -12.72 7.06
CA LYS A 54 21.46 -13.70 6.79
C LYS A 54 21.02 -15.13 7.08
N PHE A 55 21.73 -16.07 6.48
CA PHE A 55 21.64 -17.49 6.79
C PHE A 55 22.91 -17.98 7.48
N HIS A 56 22.78 -18.81 8.50
CA HIS A 56 23.87 -19.49 9.19
C HIS A 56 24.20 -20.85 8.56
N GLY A 57 23.87 -21.06 7.32
CA GLY A 57 24.09 -22.30 6.57
C GLY A 57 23.64 -22.12 5.14
N ASP A 58 22.98 -23.13 4.59
CA ASP A 58 22.50 -23.09 3.22
C ASP A 58 21.43 -22.00 3.07
N PRO A 59 21.57 -21.11 2.08
CA PRO A 59 20.55 -20.11 1.78
C PRO A 59 19.21 -20.77 1.39
N GLY A 60 18.11 -20.25 1.96
CA GLY A 60 16.77 -20.77 1.70
C GLY A 60 16.27 -21.82 2.70
N ASP A 61 17.13 -22.31 3.62
CA ASP A 61 16.67 -23.13 4.75
C ASP A 61 16.21 -22.21 5.90
N GLU A 62 14.92 -22.20 6.19
CA GLU A 62 14.32 -21.39 7.26
C GLU A 62 14.93 -21.66 8.65
N ALA A 63 15.41 -22.89 8.90
CA ALA A 63 16.07 -23.24 10.15
C ALA A 63 17.41 -22.50 10.35
N ASN A 64 18.02 -22.04 9.26
CA ASN A 64 19.25 -21.27 9.27
C ASN A 64 19.02 -19.76 9.15
N LEU A 65 17.77 -19.33 9.04
CA LEU A 65 17.40 -17.93 8.91
C LEU A 65 17.68 -17.15 10.20
N TYR A 66 18.32 -15.99 10.04
CA TYR A 66 18.65 -15.12 11.12
C TYR A 66 18.44 -13.64 10.71
N GLN A 67 17.59 -12.95 11.43
CA GLN A 67 17.17 -11.58 11.14
C GLN A 67 17.37 -10.69 12.37
N VAL A 68 18.24 -9.70 12.25
CA VAL A 68 18.55 -8.74 13.31
C VAL A 68 18.18 -7.34 12.90
N GLN A 69 17.96 -6.44 13.87
CA GLN A 69 17.72 -5.05 13.53
C GLN A 69 19.02 -4.27 13.61
N CYS A 70 19.34 -3.52 12.56
CA CYS A 70 20.59 -2.79 12.39
C CYS A 70 20.33 -1.28 12.35
N LEU A 71 21.35 -0.51 12.72
CA LEU A 71 21.34 0.95 12.64
C LEU A 71 22.39 1.44 11.63
N ALA A 72 21.98 2.39 10.79
CA ALA A 72 22.89 3.22 10.00
C ALA A 72 22.50 4.69 10.12
N THR A 73 23.46 5.60 10.09
CA THR A 73 23.22 7.04 10.27
C THR A 73 23.89 7.87 9.19
N SER A 74 23.27 8.99 8.84
CA SER A 74 23.80 9.96 7.89
C SER A 74 23.55 11.40 8.35
N ARG A 75 24.46 12.31 8.01
CA ARG A 75 24.30 13.75 8.21
C ARG A 75 23.96 14.51 6.93
N ASP A 76 24.25 13.92 5.79
CA ASP A 76 23.98 14.50 4.46
C ASP A 76 22.78 13.84 3.75
N GLY A 77 22.24 12.76 4.33
CA GLY A 77 21.17 11.97 3.77
C GLY A 77 21.57 11.15 2.52
N ILE A 78 22.87 11.02 2.25
CA ILE A 78 23.42 10.33 1.07
C ILE A 78 24.36 9.20 1.48
N GLN A 79 25.33 9.51 2.36
CA GLN A 79 26.30 8.54 2.84
C GLN A 79 25.91 8.06 4.24
N PHE A 80 25.80 6.76 4.41
CA PHE A 80 25.38 6.14 5.66
C PHE A 80 26.54 5.40 6.34
N VAL A 81 26.75 5.72 7.61
CA VAL A 81 27.68 5.02 8.50
C VAL A 81 26.92 3.90 9.20
N ARG A 82 27.35 2.66 9.02
CA ARG A 82 26.76 1.48 9.64
C ARG A 82 27.26 1.33 11.08
N HIS A 83 26.35 1.01 11.98
CA HIS A 83 26.65 0.77 13.40
C HIS A 83 26.47 -0.70 13.80
N GLY A 84 25.99 -1.56 12.86
CA GLY A 84 25.73 -2.96 13.12
C GLY A 84 24.41 -3.22 13.82
N THR A 85 24.29 -4.39 14.42
CA THR A 85 23.12 -4.88 15.13
C THR A 85 22.83 -4.06 16.39
N VAL A 86 21.59 -3.59 16.56
CA VAL A 86 21.06 -2.92 17.76
C VAL A 86 20.04 -3.77 18.49
N ILE A 87 19.36 -4.69 17.80
CA ILE A 87 18.49 -5.71 18.40
C ILE A 87 18.78 -7.05 17.74
N ASP A 88 19.13 -8.02 18.55
CA ASP A 88 19.35 -9.39 18.13
C ASP A 88 18.00 -10.14 17.99
N THR A 89 17.99 -11.22 17.23
CA THR A 89 16.82 -12.10 17.10
C THR A 89 16.45 -12.65 18.47
N PRO A 90 15.21 -12.46 18.94
CA PRO A 90 14.77 -13.08 20.19
C PRO A 90 14.87 -14.61 20.12
N PRO A 91 15.25 -15.28 21.24
CA PRO A 91 15.38 -16.72 21.28
C PRO A 91 14.12 -17.43 20.80
N GLY A 92 14.26 -18.40 19.89
CA GLY A 92 13.18 -19.22 19.35
C GLY A 92 12.47 -18.60 18.14
N LEU A 93 12.79 -17.37 17.77
CA LEU A 93 12.28 -16.78 16.53
C LEU A 93 13.30 -16.91 15.39
N HIS A 94 12.80 -17.12 14.18
CA HIS A 94 13.58 -17.11 12.95
C HIS A 94 13.18 -15.90 12.08
N HIS A 95 11.90 -15.63 11.97
CA HIS A 95 11.36 -14.46 11.27
C HIS A 95 11.14 -13.31 12.24
N PHE A 96 11.97 -12.26 12.08
CA PHE A 96 11.97 -11.08 12.96
C PHE A 96 12.46 -9.87 12.16
N ARG A 97 11.55 -9.11 11.54
CA ARG A 97 11.90 -8.09 10.54
C ARG A 97 10.98 -6.88 10.49
N ASP A 98 11.39 -5.90 9.68
CA ASP A 98 10.64 -4.70 9.30
C ASP A 98 10.42 -3.74 10.47
N PRO A 99 11.50 -3.21 11.09
CA PRO A 99 11.40 -2.31 12.22
C PRO A 99 10.80 -0.97 11.81
N LYS A 100 9.78 -0.53 12.55
CA LYS A 100 9.20 0.80 12.45
C LYS A 100 9.45 1.59 13.71
N VAL A 101 10.13 2.73 13.56
CA VAL A 101 10.57 3.58 14.68
C VAL A 101 9.80 4.90 14.66
N TRP A 102 9.40 5.37 15.85
CA TRP A 102 8.85 6.71 16.06
C TRP A 102 9.29 7.28 17.41
N ARG A 103 9.15 8.58 17.59
CA ARG A 103 9.40 9.24 18.86
C ARG A 103 8.08 9.66 19.52
N GLU A 104 7.97 9.39 20.82
CA GLU A 104 6.87 9.85 21.65
C GLU A 104 7.41 10.29 23.02
N GLY A 105 7.30 11.59 23.30
CA GLY A 105 7.94 12.18 24.47
C GLY A 105 9.46 12.11 24.41
N GLU A 106 10.07 11.58 25.46
CA GLU A 106 11.54 11.42 25.57
C GLU A 106 12.06 10.10 24.98
N TRP A 107 11.15 9.20 24.59
CA TRP A 107 11.49 7.85 24.14
C TRP A 107 11.33 7.66 22.64
N TRP A 108 12.25 6.92 22.07
CA TRP A 108 12.08 6.22 20.82
C TRP A 108 11.38 4.91 21.08
N TYR A 109 10.40 4.60 20.24
CA TYR A 109 9.71 3.31 20.23
C TYR A 109 9.94 2.63 18.90
N MET A 110 9.92 1.30 18.92
CA MET A 110 10.04 0.48 17.72
C MET A 110 9.03 -0.66 17.80
N VAL A 111 8.39 -0.95 16.69
CA VAL A 111 7.67 -2.21 16.47
C VAL A 111 8.39 -3.02 15.41
N VAL A 112 8.40 -4.35 15.57
CA VAL A 112 9.04 -5.29 14.66
C VAL A 112 8.08 -6.44 14.42
N GLY A 113 7.91 -6.85 13.16
CA GLY A 113 7.13 -8.00 12.78
C GLY A 113 7.85 -9.30 13.12
N ALA A 114 7.10 -10.31 13.54
CA ALA A 114 7.65 -11.61 13.89
C ALA A 114 6.69 -12.76 13.61
N ARG A 115 7.25 -13.95 13.48
CA ARG A 115 6.53 -15.23 13.42
C ARG A 115 7.00 -16.12 14.56
N ASP A 116 6.06 -16.60 15.37
CA ASP A 116 6.30 -17.56 16.45
C ASP A 116 5.53 -18.85 16.12
N GLY A 117 6.24 -19.86 15.66
CA GLY A 117 5.62 -21.07 15.10
C GLY A 117 4.75 -20.71 13.88
N GLU A 118 3.44 -20.90 14.01
CA GLU A 118 2.44 -20.57 12.98
C GLU A 118 1.62 -19.32 13.36
N THR A 119 2.18 -18.44 14.19
CA THR A 119 1.46 -17.27 14.71
C THR A 119 2.21 -15.99 14.41
N GLY A 120 1.60 -15.10 13.64
CA GLY A 120 2.11 -13.75 13.40
C GLY A 120 1.99 -12.90 14.65
N GLN A 121 2.98 -12.02 14.88
CA GLN A 121 2.98 -11.09 16.00
C GLN A 121 3.76 -9.83 15.69
N VAL A 122 3.53 -8.80 16.48
CA VAL A 122 4.33 -7.58 16.53
C VAL A 122 4.94 -7.44 17.92
N ARG A 123 6.25 -7.26 17.97
CA ARG A 123 6.98 -6.97 19.22
C ARG A 123 7.27 -5.49 19.34
N ALA A 124 7.34 -5.00 20.56
CA ALA A 124 7.63 -3.60 20.85
C ALA A 124 8.93 -3.44 21.64
N TYR A 125 9.63 -2.35 21.34
CA TYR A 125 10.88 -1.94 22.01
C TYR A 125 10.86 -0.45 22.29
N ARG A 126 11.68 0.02 23.25
CA ARG A 126 11.94 1.44 23.47
C ARG A 126 13.41 1.72 23.68
N SER A 127 13.85 2.92 23.32
CA SER A 127 15.24 3.39 23.46
C SER A 127 15.28 4.87 23.81
N ALA A 128 16.35 5.28 24.50
CA ALA A 128 16.65 6.70 24.71
C ALA A 128 17.52 7.30 23.58
N ASP A 129 18.23 6.46 22.80
CA ASP A 129 19.34 6.89 21.94
C ASP A 129 19.42 6.17 20.58
N LEU A 130 18.40 5.35 20.22
CA LEU A 130 18.35 4.49 19.02
C LEU A 130 19.39 3.35 18.99
N ARG A 131 20.21 3.19 20.01
CA ARG A 131 21.32 2.21 20.08
C ARG A 131 21.02 1.08 21.04
N GLU A 132 20.59 1.44 22.24
CA GLU A 132 20.25 0.47 23.27
C GLU A 132 18.72 0.37 23.40
N TRP A 133 18.18 -0.81 23.14
CA TRP A 133 16.75 -1.05 23.10
C TRP A 133 16.30 -1.95 24.23
N GLN A 134 15.29 -1.50 24.96
CA GLN A 134 14.63 -2.28 25.98
C GLN A 134 13.44 -3.03 25.35
N ASP A 135 13.42 -4.37 25.48
CA ASP A 135 12.29 -5.21 25.08
C ASP A 135 11.07 -4.88 25.95
N MET A 136 9.97 -4.57 25.34
CA MET A 136 8.66 -4.32 25.97
C MET A 136 7.69 -5.50 25.80
N GLY A 137 8.15 -6.58 25.15
CA GLY A 137 7.36 -7.77 24.90
C GLY A 137 6.51 -7.71 23.63
N VAL A 138 5.53 -8.58 23.57
CA VAL A 138 4.60 -8.68 22.45
C VAL A 138 3.56 -7.56 22.54
N LEU A 139 3.49 -6.72 21.50
CA LEU A 139 2.50 -5.66 21.36
C LEU A 139 1.12 -6.23 20.97
N ALA A 140 1.14 -7.05 19.92
CA ALA A 140 -0.05 -7.68 19.36
C ALA A 140 0.31 -9.06 18.80
N VAL A 141 -0.64 -9.97 18.84
CA VAL A 141 -0.49 -11.36 18.37
C VAL A 141 -1.68 -11.73 17.50
N ALA A 142 -1.43 -12.52 16.46
CA ALA A 142 -2.46 -13.07 15.61
C ALA A 142 -3.40 -13.97 16.42
N GLU A 143 -4.68 -13.69 16.34
CA GLU A 143 -5.69 -14.66 16.72
C GLU A 143 -5.84 -15.70 15.59
N LYS A 144 -6.63 -16.71 15.83
CA LYS A 144 -6.91 -17.75 14.83
C LYS A 144 -7.32 -17.11 13.49
N GLU A 145 -6.69 -17.56 12.41
CA GLU A 145 -6.97 -17.11 11.04
C GLU A 145 -6.46 -15.70 10.68
N MET A 146 -5.61 -15.09 11.53
CA MET A 146 -4.99 -13.80 11.23
C MET A 146 -3.55 -13.89 10.66
N GLY A 147 -3.18 -15.06 10.15
CA GLY A 147 -1.91 -15.27 9.48
C GLY A 147 -0.75 -15.70 10.38
N TYR A 148 0.26 -16.27 9.76
CA TYR A 148 1.43 -16.84 10.45
C TYR A 148 2.60 -15.85 10.58
N MET A 149 2.64 -14.78 9.79
CA MET A 149 3.64 -13.72 9.82
C MET A 149 2.99 -12.37 9.59
N TRP A 150 3.38 -11.36 10.38
CA TRP A 150 2.94 -9.99 10.20
C TRP A 150 4.14 -9.13 9.77
N GLU A 151 4.22 -8.85 8.46
CA GLU A 151 5.28 -8.03 7.86
C GLU A 151 4.96 -6.54 7.91
N CYS A 152 6.00 -5.72 7.83
CA CYS A 152 5.93 -4.28 7.67
C CYS A 152 4.98 -3.60 8.67
N PRO A 153 5.07 -3.89 9.99
CA PRO A 153 4.22 -3.21 10.96
C PRO A 153 4.50 -1.72 10.96
N ASP A 154 3.44 -0.92 11.08
CA ASP A 154 3.50 0.52 11.28
C ASP A 154 2.53 0.90 12.39
N PHE A 155 2.97 1.72 13.33
CA PHE A 155 2.20 2.01 14.53
C PHE A 155 2.17 3.50 14.83
N PHE A 156 0.99 4.10 14.75
CA PHE A 156 0.83 5.55 14.88
C PHE A 156 -0.53 5.94 15.48
N THR A 157 -0.65 7.22 15.84
CA THR A 157 -1.92 7.79 16.28
C THR A 157 -2.56 8.59 15.15
N LEU A 158 -3.86 8.40 14.97
CA LEU A 158 -4.67 9.15 14.03
C LEU A 158 -6.01 9.52 14.70
N ASN A 159 -6.31 10.82 14.83
CA ASN A 159 -7.51 11.32 15.52
C ASN A 159 -7.76 10.72 16.91
N GLY A 160 -6.68 10.51 17.69
CA GLY A 160 -6.73 9.96 19.05
C GLY A 160 -6.84 8.44 19.14
N LYS A 161 -6.96 7.72 18.02
CA LYS A 161 -6.93 6.25 17.96
C LYS A 161 -5.53 5.76 17.58
N ARG A 162 -5.12 4.63 18.15
CA ARG A 162 -3.95 3.91 17.67
C ARG A 162 -4.31 3.07 16.44
N VAL A 163 -3.49 3.18 15.43
CA VAL A 163 -3.55 2.36 14.21
C VAL A 163 -2.35 1.43 14.21
N LEU A 164 -2.59 0.15 14.15
CA LEU A 164 -1.59 -0.87 13.84
C LEU A 164 -1.83 -1.32 12.41
N MET A 165 -1.00 -0.86 11.49
CA MET A 165 -1.00 -1.25 10.08
C MET A 165 0.04 -2.34 9.89
N PHE A 166 -0.26 -3.37 9.10
CA PHE A 166 0.67 -4.46 8.82
C PHE A 166 0.23 -5.26 7.60
N SER A 167 1.12 -6.13 7.13
CA SER A 167 0.90 -7.00 5.98
C SER A 167 0.95 -8.47 6.41
N PRO A 168 -0.20 -9.08 6.73
CA PRO A 168 -0.25 -10.47 7.17
C PRO A 168 -0.06 -11.45 6.00
N GLN A 169 0.72 -12.50 6.25
CA GLN A 169 0.83 -13.66 5.38
C GLN A 169 -0.03 -14.81 5.92
N GLY A 170 -0.70 -15.53 5.01
CA GLY A 170 -1.45 -16.74 5.33
C GLY A 170 -2.92 -16.51 5.70
N LEU A 171 -3.52 -15.38 5.31
CA LEU A 171 -4.97 -15.23 5.39
C LEU A 171 -5.63 -15.97 4.23
N GLU A 172 -6.66 -16.73 4.54
CA GLU A 172 -7.46 -17.41 3.52
C GLU A 172 -8.49 -16.48 2.89
N ALA A 173 -8.79 -16.71 1.60
CA ALA A 173 -9.83 -15.96 0.91
C ALA A 173 -11.22 -16.29 1.47
N GLU A 174 -11.97 -15.26 1.84
CA GLU A 174 -13.34 -15.37 2.33
C GLU A 174 -14.29 -14.48 1.49
N GLY A 175 -15.09 -15.09 0.62
CA GLY A 175 -15.98 -14.35 -0.27
C GLY A 175 -15.21 -13.34 -1.13
N PHE A 176 -15.38 -12.06 -0.85
CA PHE A 176 -14.70 -10.96 -1.55
C PHE A 176 -13.50 -10.38 -0.80
N LYS A 177 -13.17 -10.91 0.37
CA LYS A 177 -12.03 -10.50 1.18
C LYS A 177 -10.83 -11.40 0.95
N ASN A 178 -9.64 -10.88 1.25
CA ASN A 178 -8.38 -11.64 1.27
C ASN A 178 -8.12 -12.39 -0.06
N ARG A 179 -8.36 -11.75 -1.19
CA ARG A 179 -8.29 -12.39 -2.51
C ARG A 179 -6.90 -12.39 -3.13
N ASN A 180 -5.94 -11.71 -2.53
CA ASN A 180 -4.54 -11.70 -2.95
C ASN A 180 -3.76 -12.80 -2.21
N LEU A 181 -2.56 -13.11 -2.67
CA LEU A 181 -1.68 -14.06 -1.97
C LEU A 181 -1.43 -13.61 -0.53
N PHE A 182 -1.12 -12.32 -0.35
CA PHE A 182 -1.01 -11.69 0.96
C PHE A 182 -1.81 -10.38 0.96
N GLN A 183 -2.11 -9.88 2.15
CA GLN A 183 -2.91 -8.67 2.34
C GLN A 183 -2.10 -7.57 3.01
N SER A 184 -2.61 -6.34 2.92
CA SER A 184 -2.18 -5.20 3.73
C SER A 184 -3.39 -4.53 4.33
N GLY A 185 -3.34 -4.25 5.62
CA GLY A 185 -4.47 -3.68 6.31
C GLY A 185 -4.13 -3.18 7.71
N TYR A 186 -5.15 -2.96 8.51
CA TYR A 186 -4.98 -2.35 9.81
C TYR A 186 -5.95 -2.89 10.86
N LEU A 187 -5.54 -2.69 12.12
CA LEU A 187 -6.37 -2.76 13.31
C LEU A 187 -6.42 -1.38 13.97
N LEU A 188 -7.56 -1.01 14.50
CA LEU A 188 -7.70 0.14 15.39
C LEU A 188 -7.70 -0.32 16.84
N GLY A 189 -7.31 0.56 17.74
CA GLY A 189 -7.37 0.24 19.16
C GLY A 189 -6.74 1.30 20.05
N GLU A 190 -6.45 0.85 21.28
CA GLU A 190 -5.80 1.66 22.30
C GLU A 190 -4.50 1.01 22.77
N TRP A 191 -3.55 1.82 23.13
CA TRP A 191 -2.27 1.37 23.64
C TRP A 191 -1.68 2.36 24.65
N GLN A 192 -1.00 1.80 25.64
CA GLN A 192 -0.17 2.54 26.58
C GLN A 192 1.19 1.83 26.69
N PRO A 193 2.30 2.58 26.81
CA PRO A 193 3.62 1.99 26.97
C PRO A 193 3.67 0.90 28.08
N GLY A 194 4.23 -0.26 27.75
CA GLY A 194 4.34 -1.39 28.66
C GLY A 194 3.08 -2.26 28.78
N LYS A 195 2.07 -2.02 27.97
CA LYS A 195 0.86 -2.86 27.90
C LYS A 195 0.68 -3.39 26.47
N PRO A 196 0.00 -4.54 26.31
CA PRO A 196 -0.43 -5.01 25.00
C PRO A 196 -1.37 -3.99 24.34
N PHE A 197 -1.39 -4.00 22.99
CA PHE A 197 -2.38 -3.28 22.21
C PHE A 197 -3.76 -3.92 22.37
N VAL A 198 -4.74 -3.11 22.72
CA VAL A 198 -6.14 -3.53 22.88
C VAL A 198 -6.87 -3.15 21.60
N ARG A 199 -7.09 -4.14 20.72
CA ARG A 199 -7.75 -3.91 19.44
C ARG A 199 -9.25 -3.61 19.61
N GLU A 200 -9.76 -2.78 18.70
CA GLU A 200 -11.18 -2.50 18.50
C GLU A 200 -11.58 -2.99 17.11
N GLY A 201 -12.46 -3.97 17.03
CA GLY A 201 -12.91 -4.52 15.73
C GLY A 201 -11.94 -5.52 15.09
N GLU A 202 -12.23 -5.81 13.83
CA GLU A 202 -11.54 -6.81 13.03
C GLU A 202 -10.47 -6.17 12.14
N PHE A 203 -9.59 -7.01 11.55
CA PHE A 203 -8.65 -6.60 10.53
C PHE A 203 -9.40 -6.09 9.28
N VAL A 204 -8.97 -4.94 8.78
CA VAL A 204 -9.55 -4.30 7.59
C VAL A 204 -8.48 -4.13 6.54
N GLU A 205 -8.70 -4.71 5.35
CA GLU A 205 -7.82 -4.48 4.20
C GLU A 205 -7.85 -3.00 3.80
N MET A 206 -6.68 -2.42 3.53
CA MET A 206 -6.54 -1.03 3.12
C MET A 206 -6.88 -0.81 1.65
N ASP A 207 -6.40 -1.70 0.80
CA ASP A 207 -6.65 -1.67 -0.64
C ASP A 207 -7.27 -2.99 -1.07
N ARG A 208 -8.30 -2.91 -1.89
CA ARG A 208 -9.07 -4.06 -2.35
C ARG A 208 -8.78 -4.43 -3.80
N GLY A 209 -7.69 -3.89 -4.36
CA GLY A 209 -7.24 -4.20 -5.71
C GLY A 209 -6.40 -5.47 -5.79
N HIS A 210 -5.76 -5.68 -6.93
CA HIS A 210 -4.94 -6.87 -7.17
C HIS A 210 -3.53 -6.74 -6.61
N ASP A 211 -2.99 -5.51 -6.58
CA ASP A 211 -1.57 -5.27 -6.36
C ASP A 211 -1.38 -4.10 -5.41
N PHE A 212 -1.32 -4.39 -4.11
CA PHE A 212 -0.97 -3.42 -3.06
C PHE A 212 -0.46 -4.17 -1.84
N TYR A 213 0.81 -3.97 -1.49
CA TYR A 213 1.44 -4.67 -0.39
C TYR A 213 2.45 -3.81 0.37
N ALA A 214 2.78 -4.21 1.59
CA ALA A 214 3.84 -3.64 2.42
C ALA A 214 3.83 -2.10 2.55
N PRO A 215 2.67 -1.44 2.79
CA PRO A 215 2.60 0.00 2.92
C PRO A 215 3.37 0.48 4.14
N GLN A 216 4.02 1.63 3.98
CA GLN A 216 4.68 2.35 5.08
C GLN A 216 4.20 3.79 5.12
N SER A 217 4.02 4.33 6.33
CA SER A 217 3.57 5.70 6.50
C SER A 217 4.61 6.59 7.17
N PHE A 218 4.47 7.89 6.98
CA PHE A 218 5.26 8.90 7.67
C PHE A 218 4.41 10.14 7.96
N LEU A 219 4.85 10.91 8.95
CA LEU A 219 4.23 12.17 9.30
C LEU A 219 4.95 13.30 8.57
N THR A 220 4.20 14.10 7.82
CA THR A 220 4.72 15.30 7.16
C THR A 220 4.91 16.45 8.15
N PRO A 221 5.73 17.47 7.83
CA PRO A 221 5.92 18.62 8.70
C PRO A 221 4.64 19.40 9.01
N ASP A 222 3.63 19.35 8.14
CA ASP A 222 2.33 19.98 8.33
C ASP A 222 1.31 19.07 9.04
N GLY A 223 1.75 17.91 9.55
CA GLY A 223 0.96 17.05 10.43
C GLY A 223 0.07 16.04 9.72
N ARG A 224 0.15 15.90 8.39
CA ARG A 224 -0.55 14.84 7.65
C ARG A 224 0.19 13.51 7.76
N ARG A 225 -0.56 12.41 7.79
CA ARG A 225 -0.02 11.06 7.68
C ARG A 225 -0.11 10.61 6.23
N ILE A 226 1.03 10.38 5.60
CA ILE A 226 1.12 9.90 4.22
C ILE A 226 1.53 8.42 4.23
N VAL A 227 0.91 7.63 3.40
CA VAL A 227 1.25 6.22 3.16
C VAL A 227 1.60 6.00 1.70
N ILE A 228 2.58 5.15 1.46
CA ILE A 228 2.97 4.65 0.13
C ILE A 228 3.06 3.13 0.26
N GLY A 229 2.46 2.41 -0.69
CA GLY A 229 2.50 0.96 -0.77
C GLY A 229 3.26 0.49 -2.01
N TRP A 230 3.60 -0.78 -2.04
CA TRP A 230 4.17 -1.44 -3.20
C TRP A 230 3.03 -1.95 -4.10
N LEU A 231 2.98 -1.47 -5.34
CA LEU A 231 2.04 -1.94 -6.37
C LEU A 231 2.63 -3.18 -7.06
N ASP A 232 2.52 -4.27 -6.37
CA ASP A 232 2.85 -5.61 -6.80
C ASP A 232 2.23 -6.60 -5.80
N MET A 233 2.41 -7.88 -6.08
CA MET A 233 2.12 -8.98 -5.17
C MET A 233 3.16 -10.07 -5.42
N TRP A 234 3.65 -10.68 -4.34
CA TRP A 234 4.57 -11.79 -4.41
C TRP A 234 4.08 -12.88 -5.39
N GLU A 235 5.00 -13.47 -6.13
CA GLU A 235 4.74 -14.50 -7.13
C GLU A 235 3.93 -14.05 -8.37
N SER A 236 3.59 -12.76 -8.48
CA SER A 236 2.93 -12.24 -9.67
C SER A 236 3.87 -12.25 -10.88
N PRO A 237 3.43 -12.80 -12.02
CA PRO A 237 4.25 -12.87 -13.24
C PRO A 237 4.21 -11.54 -13.99
N LEU A 238 4.77 -10.49 -13.41
CA LEU A 238 4.75 -9.16 -14.01
C LEU A 238 5.69 -9.09 -15.22
N PRO A 239 5.21 -8.57 -16.37
CA PRO A 239 5.99 -8.56 -17.61
C PRO A 239 7.25 -7.71 -17.53
N GLU A 240 7.30 -6.65 -16.72
CA GLU A 240 8.49 -5.81 -16.53
C GLU A 240 9.68 -6.52 -15.89
N GLN A 241 9.50 -7.72 -15.37
CA GLN A 241 10.62 -8.55 -14.89
C GLN A 241 11.59 -8.88 -16.04
N GLN A 242 11.11 -8.91 -17.29
CA GLN A 242 11.95 -9.10 -18.48
C GLN A 242 12.86 -7.88 -18.73
N ASP A 243 12.47 -6.70 -18.23
CA ASP A 243 13.24 -5.45 -18.32
C ASP A 243 14.17 -5.25 -17.11
N GLY A 244 14.20 -6.22 -16.17
CA GLY A 244 15.08 -6.23 -15.02
C GLY A 244 14.57 -5.49 -13.79
N TRP A 245 13.27 -5.19 -13.72
CA TRP A 245 12.62 -4.59 -12.55
C TRP A 245 11.25 -5.24 -12.31
N ALA A 246 10.66 -5.02 -11.13
CA ALA A 246 9.34 -5.53 -10.78
C ALA A 246 8.62 -4.62 -9.78
N GLY A 247 7.33 -4.40 -10.02
CA GLY A 247 6.49 -3.56 -9.17
C GLY A 247 6.84 -2.08 -9.26
N MET A 248 6.06 -1.27 -8.58
CA MET A 248 6.25 0.18 -8.46
C MET A 248 5.67 0.67 -7.13
N LEU A 249 5.92 1.90 -6.76
CA LEU A 249 5.27 2.51 -5.60
C LEU A 249 3.90 3.07 -6.01
N SER A 250 2.94 3.00 -5.08
CA SER A 250 1.64 3.67 -5.25
C SER A 250 1.81 5.19 -5.24
N LEU A 251 0.78 5.91 -5.65
CA LEU A 251 0.66 7.32 -5.32
C LEU A 251 0.80 7.52 -3.81
N PRO A 252 1.40 8.65 -3.36
CA PRO A 252 1.34 9.03 -1.96
C PRO A 252 -0.12 9.30 -1.58
N ARG A 253 -0.58 8.68 -0.48
CA ARG A 253 -1.97 8.76 -0.02
C ARG A 253 -2.03 9.35 1.38
N GLU A 254 -2.88 10.32 1.60
CA GLU A 254 -3.17 10.87 2.91
C GLU A 254 -4.14 9.96 3.67
N LEU A 255 -3.77 9.60 4.90
CA LEU A 255 -4.59 8.81 5.81
C LEU A 255 -5.41 9.71 6.73
N THR A 256 -6.70 9.45 6.82
CA THR A 256 -7.61 10.06 7.78
C THR A 256 -8.53 8.99 8.40
N LEU A 257 -9.20 9.32 9.50
CA LEU A 257 -10.27 8.50 10.05
C LEU A 257 -11.61 9.19 9.84
N SER A 258 -12.60 8.44 9.35
CA SER A 258 -13.98 8.87 9.30
C SER A 258 -14.58 9.01 10.71
N VAL A 259 -15.76 9.59 10.81
CA VAL A 259 -16.53 9.69 12.07
C VAL A 259 -16.86 8.32 12.68
N ASP A 260 -16.96 7.27 11.83
CA ASP A 260 -17.22 5.90 12.22
C ASP A 260 -15.94 5.09 12.48
N ASN A 261 -14.80 5.78 12.66
CA ASN A 261 -13.49 5.16 12.87
C ASN A 261 -13.07 4.18 11.75
N ARG A 262 -13.30 4.55 10.49
CA ARG A 262 -12.76 3.82 9.34
C ARG A 262 -11.61 4.60 8.73
N LEU A 263 -10.53 3.91 8.41
CA LEU A 263 -9.41 4.52 7.72
C LEU A 263 -9.84 4.89 6.30
N GLN A 264 -9.57 6.13 5.92
CA GLN A 264 -9.78 6.65 4.58
C GLN A 264 -8.44 6.98 3.95
N MET A 265 -8.30 6.72 2.66
CA MET A 265 -7.10 7.03 1.89
C MET A 265 -7.46 7.89 0.69
N ARG A 266 -6.83 9.04 0.58
CA ARG A 266 -6.99 9.95 -0.57
C ARG A 266 -5.63 10.20 -1.21
N PRO A 267 -5.56 10.45 -2.52
CA PRO A 267 -4.32 10.94 -3.12
C PRO A 267 -3.83 12.15 -2.34
N ALA A 268 -2.54 12.23 -2.06
CA ALA A 268 -1.96 13.41 -1.44
C ALA A 268 -2.18 14.62 -2.36
N ARG A 269 -2.49 15.78 -1.78
CA ARG A 269 -2.80 17.00 -2.56
C ARG A 269 -1.69 17.43 -3.52
N GLU A 270 -0.46 17.04 -3.24
CA GLU A 270 0.69 17.31 -4.08
C GLU A 270 0.56 16.68 -5.48
N VAL A 271 -0.19 15.59 -5.61
CA VAL A 271 -0.47 14.93 -6.91
C VAL A 271 -1.22 15.87 -7.87
N GLU A 272 -1.99 16.83 -7.34
CA GLU A 272 -2.71 17.82 -8.16
C GLU A 272 -1.75 18.77 -8.91
N THR A 273 -0.49 18.85 -8.50
CA THR A 273 0.53 19.63 -9.26
C THR A 273 0.87 19.02 -10.62
N LEU A 274 0.50 17.74 -10.84
CA LEU A 274 0.63 17.07 -12.13
C LEU A 274 -0.52 17.40 -13.11
N HIS A 275 -1.55 18.14 -12.68
CA HIS A 275 -2.68 18.46 -13.53
C HIS A 275 -2.26 19.38 -14.67
N GLY A 276 -2.31 18.88 -15.89
CA GLY A 276 -2.21 19.61 -17.14
C GLY A 276 -3.59 20.08 -17.65
N ALA A 277 -3.92 19.76 -18.89
CA ALA A 277 -5.20 20.15 -19.47
C ALA A 277 -6.39 19.39 -18.87
N TRP A 278 -7.48 20.10 -18.61
CA TRP A 278 -8.76 19.52 -18.21
C TRP A 278 -9.65 19.25 -19.43
N PHE A 279 -10.19 18.05 -19.51
CA PHE A 279 -11.12 17.61 -20.53
C PHE A 279 -12.47 17.29 -19.89
N PRO A 280 -13.45 18.22 -19.91
CA PRO A 280 -14.78 17.93 -19.39
C PRO A 280 -15.53 16.96 -20.29
N TRP A 281 -16.28 16.04 -19.68
CA TRP A 281 -17.12 15.10 -20.38
C TRP A 281 -18.60 15.49 -20.27
N PRO A 282 -19.42 15.21 -21.30
CA PRO A 282 -20.82 15.59 -21.27
C PRO A 282 -21.57 14.79 -20.19
N VAL A 283 -22.30 15.52 -19.37
CA VAL A 283 -23.32 14.93 -18.48
C VAL A 283 -24.36 14.25 -19.35
N SER A 284 -24.59 12.97 -19.15
CA SER A 284 -25.46 12.17 -20.03
C SER A 284 -25.96 10.90 -19.35
N THR A 285 -27.05 10.38 -19.87
CA THR A 285 -27.52 9.04 -19.56
C THR A 285 -27.09 8.10 -20.68
N LEU A 286 -26.25 7.14 -20.36
CA LEU A 286 -25.86 6.07 -21.29
C LEU A 286 -26.92 4.97 -21.24
N ASN A 287 -27.50 4.62 -22.38
CA ASN A 287 -28.54 3.57 -22.48
C ASN A 287 -28.07 2.45 -23.40
N ASN A 288 -27.63 1.32 -22.83
CA ASN A 288 -27.11 0.17 -23.56
C ASN A 288 -26.06 0.55 -24.61
N GLN A 289 -25.13 1.42 -24.24
CA GLN A 289 -24.15 1.95 -25.18
C GLN A 289 -22.78 2.14 -24.49
N GLN A 290 -21.79 2.34 -25.36
CA GLN A 290 -20.45 2.75 -25.01
C GLN A 290 -20.20 4.13 -25.60
N MET A 291 -19.42 4.93 -24.91
CA MET A 291 -18.99 6.25 -25.35
C MET A 291 -17.47 6.42 -25.15
N THR A 292 -16.75 6.50 -26.25
CA THR A 292 -15.31 6.79 -26.23
C THR A 292 -15.08 8.21 -25.73
N LEU A 293 -14.18 8.35 -24.79
CA LEU A 293 -13.81 9.61 -24.15
C LEU A 293 -12.46 10.09 -24.64
N VAL A 294 -11.51 9.17 -24.73
CA VAL A 294 -10.13 9.42 -25.13
C VAL A 294 -9.68 8.24 -25.99
N GLU A 295 -9.19 8.52 -27.20
CA GLU A 295 -8.71 7.47 -28.11
C GLU A 295 -7.41 6.81 -27.61
N HIS A 296 -6.59 7.56 -26.87
CA HIS A 296 -5.32 7.05 -26.33
C HIS A 296 -5.05 7.63 -24.94
N CYS A 297 -5.16 6.80 -23.91
CA CYS A 297 -4.93 7.18 -22.52
C CYS A 297 -3.54 6.69 -22.08
N ASP A 298 -2.65 7.62 -21.75
CA ASP A 298 -1.34 7.33 -21.15
C ASP A 298 -1.39 7.54 -19.64
N ALA A 299 -1.22 8.79 -19.19
CA ALA A 299 -1.28 9.16 -17.79
C ALA A 299 -2.40 10.19 -17.58
N MET A 300 -3.45 9.80 -16.87
CA MET A 300 -4.63 10.64 -16.66
C MET A 300 -5.22 10.44 -15.27
N GLU A 301 -5.70 11.53 -14.67
CA GLU A 301 -6.65 11.46 -13.56
C GLU A 301 -8.06 11.64 -14.11
N VAL A 302 -8.92 10.67 -13.82
CA VAL A 302 -10.32 10.67 -14.24
C VAL A 302 -11.22 10.87 -13.04
N ILE A 303 -12.16 11.80 -13.15
CA ILE A 303 -13.19 12.05 -12.15
C ILE A 303 -14.54 11.65 -12.73
N LEU A 304 -15.30 10.81 -12.01
CA LEU A 304 -16.64 10.37 -12.38
C LEU A 304 -17.59 10.50 -11.18
N GLN A 305 -18.79 11.00 -11.44
CA GLN A 305 -19.90 10.95 -10.49
C GLN A 305 -21.13 10.33 -11.17
N TRP A 306 -21.51 9.17 -10.66
CA TRP A 306 -22.69 8.46 -11.10
C TRP A 306 -23.85 8.67 -10.14
N ASP A 307 -25.03 9.04 -10.67
CA ASP A 307 -26.27 9.00 -9.90
C ASP A 307 -26.79 7.56 -9.90
N CYS A 308 -26.34 6.79 -8.92
CA CYS A 308 -26.69 5.38 -8.83
C CYS A 308 -28.18 5.18 -8.52
N ALA A 309 -28.79 6.10 -7.75
CA ALA A 309 -30.19 6.02 -7.39
C ALA A 309 -31.13 6.14 -8.61
N ASN A 310 -30.71 6.86 -9.65
CA ASN A 310 -31.44 7.05 -10.89
C ASN A 310 -30.86 6.25 -12.08
N SER A 311 -29.96 5.30 -11.80
CA SER A 311 -29.42 4.39 -12.81
C SER A 311 -30.12 3.04 -12.73
N SER A 312 -30.46 2.46 -13.90
CA SER A 312 -31.13 1.16 -14.03
C SER A 312 -30.28 0.10 -14.71
N ALA A 313 -29.07 0.47 -15.19
CA ALA A 313 -28.19 -0.48 -15.84
C ALA A 313 -27.66 -1.53 -14.83
N GLU A 314 -27.57 -2.78 -15.28
CA GLU A 314 -26.98 -3.85 -14.46
C GLU A 314 -25.48 -3.66 -14.27
N GLN A 315 -24.77 -3.18 -15.31
CA GLN A 315 -23.35 -2.84 -15.26
C GLN A 315 -23.09 -1.52 -15.96
N TYR A 316 -22.32 -0.64 -15.31
CA TYR A 316 -21.90 0.64 -15.88
C TYR A 316 -20.61 1.13 -15.24
N GLY A 317 -19.79 1.81 -16.01
CA GLY A 317 -18.50 2.30 -15.53
C GLY A 317 -17.60 2.75 -16.67
N ILE A 318 -16.30 2.52 -16.48
CA ILE A 318 -15.23 2.91 -17.39
C ILE A 318 -14.37 1.70 -17.77
N ARG A 319 -13.88 1.66 -19.00
CA ARG A 319 -12.91 0.67 -19.47
C ARG A 319 -11.69 1.35 -20.09
N LEU A 320 -10.55 0.69 -20.01
CA LEU A 320 -9.32 1.03 -20.75
C LEU A 320 -8.95 -0.16 -21.64
N GLY A 321 -9.03 0.05 -22.95
CA GLY A 321 -8.84 -1.01 -23.91
C GLY A 321 -9.76 -2.19 -23.64
N ASP A 322 -9.30 -3.39 -23.96
CA ASP A 322 -10.05 -4.64 -23.73
C ASP A 322 -9.66 -5.33 -22.41
N GLY A 323 -8.58 -4.86 -21.78
CA GLY A 323 -7.97 -5.53 -20.63
C GLY A 323 -8.36 -5.00 -19.26
N LEU A 324 -9.03 -3.84 -19.17
CA LEU A 324 -9.41 -3.26 -17.88
C LEU A 324 -10.83 -2.71 -17.89
N ARG A 325 -11.57 -3.05 -16.84
CA ARG A 325 -12.87 -2.43 -16.53
C ARG A 325 -12.97 -2.08 -15.05
N VAL A 326 -13.49 -0.89 -14.77
CA VAL A 326 -13.90 -0.46 -13.43
C VAL A 326 -15.37 -0.09 -13.50
N TYR A 327 -16.24 -0.87 -12.85
CA TYR A 327 -17.67 -0.73 -13.04
C TYR A 327 -18.50 -1.08 -11.81
N VAL A 328 -19.66 -0.49 -11.74
CA VAL A 328 -20.71 -0.86 -10.80
C VAL A 328 -21.39 -2.13 -11.33
N ASP A 329 -21.44 -3.17 -10.52
CA ASP A 329 -22.36 -4.28 -10.67
C ASP A 329 -23.56 -4.03 -9.74
N ALA A 330 -24.69 -3.63 -10.33
CA ALA A 330 -25.86 -3.22 -9.58
C ALA A 330 -26.55 -4.41 -8.87
N GLN A 331 -26.47 -5.60 -9.44
CA GLN A 331 -27.07 -6.81 -8.84
C GLN A 331 -26.28 -7.23 -7.58
N MET A 332 -24.97 -7.20 -7.66
CA MET A 332 -24.10 -7.51 -6.51
C MET A 332 -23.94 -6.33 -5.55
N GLN A 333 -24.35 -5.12 -5.92
CA GLN A 333 -24.11 -3.86 -5.19
C GLN A 333 -22.61 -3.65 -4.89
N ARG A 334 -21.77 -3.74 -5.93
CA ARG A 334 -20.33 -3.65 -5.81
C ARG A 334 -19.70 -2.78 -6.90
N LEU A 335 -18.61 -2.08 -6.54
CA LEU A 335 -17.66 -1.60 -7.54
C LEU A 335 -16.68 -2.73 -7.80
N VAL A 336 -16.54 -3.08 -9.07
CA VAL A 336 -15.67 -4.16 -9.54
C VAL A 336 -14.53 -3.56 -10.34
N LEU A 337 -13.31 -3.97 -10.01
CA LEU A 337 -12.11 -3.76 -10.83
C LEU A 337 -11.77 -5.12 -11.45
N GLU A 338 -11.87 -5.20 -12.75
CA GLU A 338 -11.59 -6.40 -13.53
C GLU A 338 -10.39 -6.15 -14.45
N ARG A 339 -9.40 -7.05 -14.39
CA ARG A 339 -8.30 -7.07 -15.37
C ARG A 339 -8.28 -8.39 -16.14
N HIS A 340 -7.91 -8.31 -17.40
CA HIS A 340 -7.86 -9.45 -18.29
C HIS A 340 -6.64 -9.34 -19.23
N TYR A 341 -5.51 -9.86 -18.77
CA TYR A 341 -4.24 -9.93 -19.50
C TYR A 341 -3.75 -11.39 -19.50
N PRO A 342 -4.43 -12.28 -20.26
CA PRO A 342 -4.15 -13.72 -20.25
C PRO A 342 -2.74 -14.06 -20.74
N GLN A 343 -2.19 -13.24 -21.63
CA GLN A 343 -0.80 -13.40 -22.13
C GLN A 343 0.26 -13.31 -21.01
N TYR A 344 -0.08 -12.67 -19.90
CA TYR A 344 0.78 -12.56 -18.71
C TYR A 344 0.27 -13.39 -17.52
N GLY A 345 -0.84 -14.12 -17.66
CA GLY A 345 -1.47 -14.82 -16.54
C GLY A 345 -2.17 -13.89 -15.52
N LEU A 346 -2.37 -12.62 -15.87
CA LEU A 346 -2.93 -11.60 -14.98
C LEU A 346 -4.40 -11.36 -15.31
N CYS A 347 -5.28 -12.17 -14.72
CA CYS A 347 -6.74 -12.08 -14.90
C CYS A 347 -7.45 -12.13 -13.56
N GLY A 348 -8.63 -11.54 -13.51
CA GLY A 348 -9.53 -11.67 -12.38
C GLY A 348 -10.19 -10.38 -11.95
N THR A 349 -11.00 -10.50 -10.91
CA THR A 349 -11.78 -9.40 -10.35
C THR A 349 -11.43 -9.14 -8.89
N ARG A 350 -11.49 -7.86 -8.51
CA ARG A 350 -11.49 -7.38 -7.13
C ARG A 350 -12.67 -6.45 -6.96
N SER A 351 -13.19 -6.33 -5.75
CA SER A 351 -14.39 -5.49 -5.59
C SER A 351 -14.60 -5.01 -4.18
N VAL A 352 -15.32 -3.90 -4.05
CA VAL A 352 -15.80 -3.34 -2.79
C VAL A 352 -17.31 -3.20 -2.80
N ALA A 353 -17.93 -3.38 -1.64
CA ALA A 353 -19.36 -3.16 -1.50
C ALA A 353 -19.71 -1.67 -1.69
N LEU A 354 -20.84 -1.40 -2.31
CA LEU A 354 -21.36 -0.05 -2.53
C LEU A 354 -22.75 0.13 -1.93
N ASN A 355 -23.03 1.35 -1.51
CA ASN A 355 -24.40 1.80 -1.31
C ASN A 355 -24.86 2.55 -2.56
N LEU A 356 -25.81 1.98 -3.31
CA LEU A 356 -26.30 2.53 -4.56
C LEU A 356 -27.49 3.50 -4.40
N ASN A 357 -27.80 3.94 -3.17
CA ASN A 357 -28.93 4.84 -2.90
C ASN A 357 -28.59 6.34 -3.09
N GLY A 358 -27.47 6.65 -3.72
CA GLY A 358 -27.00 8.02 -3.88
C GLY A 358 -26.02 8.20 -5.02
N VAL A 359 -25.14 9.17 -4.86
CA VAL A 359 -24.06 9.45 -5.82
C VAL A 359 -22.83 8.64 -5.47
N LEU A 360 -22.27 7.97 -6.47
CA LEU A 360 -20.95 7.35 -6.41
C LEU A 360 -19.93 8.29 -7.02
N SER A 361 -18.94 8.70 -6.25
CA SER A 361 -17.81 9.49 -6.72
C SER A 361 -16.57 8.61 -6.86
N LEU A 362 -15.92 8.68 -8.02
CA LEU A 362 -14.68 7.96 -8.31
C LEU A 362 -13.60 8.95 -8.76
N ARG A 363 -12.39 8.78 -8.21
CA ARG A 363 -11.15 9.33 -8.75
C ARG A 363 -10.30 8.14 -9.21
N LEU A 364 -9.91 8.13 -10.46
CA LEU A 364 -9.11 7.06 -11.04
C LEU A 364 -7.83 7.64 -11.63
N PHE A 365 -6.71 7.10 -11.23
CA PHE A 365 -5.41 7.45 -11.81
C PHE A 365 -4.98 6.32 -12.71
N PHE A 366 -4.93 6.59 -14.00
CA PHE A 366 -4.35 5.70 -15.00
C PHE A 366 -2.92 6.14 -15.27
N ASP A 367 -2.03 5.17 -15.35
CA ASP A 367 -0.66 5.35 -15.80
C ASP A 367 -0.33 4.25 -16.83
N TYR A 368 0.88 4.22 -17.34
CA TYR A 368 1.30 3.25 -18.37
C TYR A 368 1.03 1.80 -17.97
N SER A 369 1.23 1.46 -16.70
CA SER A 369 1.09 0.09 -16.21
C SER A 369 0.38 -0.03 -14.85
N SER A 370 -0.40 0.96 -14.46
CA SER A 370 -1.18 0.91 -13.22
C SER A 370 -2.51 1.64 -13.32
N VAL A 371 -3.44 1.26 -12.46
CA VAL A 371 -4.63 2.02 -12.14
C VAL A 371 -4.82 2.04 -10.63
N GLU A 372 -5.08 3.23 -10.09
CA GLU A 372 -5.46 3.41 -8.68
C GLU A 372 -6.86 4.06 -8.63
N VAL A 373 -7.80 3.41 -7.97
CA VAL A 373 -9.20 3.83 -7.88
C VAL A 373 -9.53 4.21 -6.46
N PHE A 374 -9.98 5.45 -6.27
CA PHE A 374 -10.43 5.99 -4.99
C PHE A 374 -11.94 6.20 -5.03
N VAL A 375 -12.63 5.61 -4.07
CA VAL A 375 -14.09 5.57 -4.00
C VAL A 375 -14.57 6.52 -2.92
N ASN A 376 -15.54 7.38 -3.22
CA ASN A 376 -16.21 8.27 -2.28
C ASN A 376 -15.22 8.94 -1.31
N GLU A 377 -14.47 9.90 -1.66
CA GLU A 377 -13.54 10.56 -0.73
C GLU A 377 -12.57 9.61 0.03
N GLY A 378 -12.25 8.45 -0.56
CA GLY A 378 -11.29 7.50 0.00
C GLY A 378 -11.85 6.47 0.99
N GLU A 379 -13.15 6.25 0.99
CA GLU A 379 -13.79 5.17 1.79
C GLU A 379 -13.28 3.78 1.42
N ALA A 380 -12.89 3.60 0.16
CA ALA A 380 -12.24 2.41 -0.33
C ALA A 380 -11.26 2.74 -1.46
N CYS A 381 -10.26 1.88 -1.62
CA CYS A 381 -9.28 1.96 -2.70
C CYS A 381 -9.13 0.59 -3.38
N LEU A 382 -8.88 0.62 -4.68
CA LEU A 382 -8.53 -0.57 -5.46
C LEU A 382 -7.38 -0.21 -6.40
N SER A 383 -6.27 -0.93 -6.28
CA SER A 383 -5.09 -0.72 -7.11
C SER A 383 -4.75 -1.95 -7.91
N SER A 384 -4.30 -1.76 -9.14
CA SER A 384 -3.95 -2.87 -10.01
C SER A 384 -2.84 -2.49 -10.99
N ARG A 385 -1.94 -3.44 -11.22
CA ARG A 385 -1.06 -3.41 -12.39
C ARG A 385 -1.88 -3.76 -13.62
N ILE A 386 -1.66 -3.02 -14.70
CA ILE A 386 -2.37 -3.14 -15.98
C ILE A 386 -1.37 -3.11 -17.13
N TYR A 387 -1.70 -3.79 -18.22
CA TYR A 387 -0.80 -3.92 -19.37
C TYR A 387 -1.58 -3.82 -20.69
N PRO A 388 -2.23 -2.67 -20.94
CA PRO A 388 -2.94 -2.47 -22.21
C PRO A 388 -1.92 -2.43 -23.35
N ASP A 389 -2.28 -3.06 -24.48
CA ASP A 389 -1.49 -2.98 -25.69
C ASP A 389 -1.40 -1.51 -26.18
N ALA A 390 -0.28 -1.14 -26.76
CA ALA A 390 -0.03 0.24 -27.21
C ALA A 390 -1.11 0.78 -28.15
N ASP A 391 -1.66 -0.08 -29.00
CA ASP A 391 -2.73 0.27 -29.96
C ASP A 391 -4.14 0.12 -29.36
N CYS A 392 -4.28 -0.29 -28.10
CA CYS A 392 -5.55 -0.55 -27.42
C CYS A 392 -5.65 0.18 -26.08
N ARG A 393 -5.50 1.50 -26.11
CA ARG A 393 -5.55 2.38 -24.92
C ARG A 393 -6.74 3.34 -24.94
N GLU A 394 -7.79 2.98 -25.66
CA GLU A 394 -9.04 3.73 -25.67
C GLU A 394 -9.66 3.74 -24.27
N LEU A 395 -10.02 4.92 -23.80
CA LEU A 395 -10.77 5.10 -22.57
C LEU A 395 -12.23 5.38 -22.90
N ALA A 396 -13.15 4.55 -22.42
CA ALA A 396 -14.56 4.68 -22.74
C ALA A 396 -15.46 4.40 -21.53
N LEU A 397 -16.56 5.13 -21.45
CA LEU A 397 -17.68 4.79 -20.56
C LEU A 397 -18.57 3.75 -21.22
N PHE A 398 -19.26 2.96 -20.39
CA PHE A 398 -20.27 2.02 -20.86
C PHE A 398 -21.42 1.87 -19.86
N ALA A 399 -22.56 1.47 -20.38
CA ALA A 399 -23.71 1.00 -19.60
C ALA A 399 -24.38 -0.16 -20.36
N TRP A 400 -24.64 -1.25 -19.64
CA TRP A 400 -25.24 -2.45 -20.20
C TRP A 400 -26.48 -2.85 -19.41
N THR A 401 -27.48 -3.37 -20.15
CA THR A 401 -28.74 -3.84 -19.59
C THR A 401 -29.47 -2.73 -18.81
N GLY A 402 -29.60 -1.56 -19.47
CA GLY A 402 -30.31 -0.42 -18.90
C GLY A 402 -29.60 0.91 -19.10
N GLY A 403 -29.98 1.92 -18.33
CA GLY A 403 -29.43 3.25 -18.37
C GLY A 403 -28.62 3.60 -17.13
N ALA A 404 -27.50 4.31 -17.31
CA ALA A 404 -26.69 4.85 -16.23
C ALA A 404 -26.53 6.37 -16.37
N SER A 405 -26.75 7.10 -15.29
CA SER A 405 -26.72 8.56 -15.26
C SER A 405 -25.39 9.08 -14.78
N LEU A 406 -24.57 9.65 -15.68
CA LEU A 406 -23.37 10.40 -15.34
C LEU A 406 -23.75 11.86 -15.07
N ILE A 407 -23.54 12.34 -13.85
CA ILE A 407 -23.88 13.71 -13.43
C ILE A 407 -22.67 14.64 -13.41
N HIS A 408 -21.46 14.10 -13.35
CA HIS A 408 -20.21 14.85 -13.51
C HIS A 408 -19.12 13.90 -14.02
N GLY A 409 -18.27 14.39 -14.91
CA GLY A 409 -17.15 13.64 -15.43
C GLY A 409 -16.14 14.50 -16.18
N GLY A 410 -14.93 14.05 -16.20
CA GLY A 410 -13.82 14.66 -16.91
C GLY A 410 -12.48 14.04 -16.54
N ALA A 411 -11.44 14.50 -17.22
CA ALA A 411 -10.09 14.03 -16.97
C ALA A 411 -9.07 15.16 -16.99
N TRP A 412 -8.07 15.05 -16.13
CA TRP A 412 -6.83 15.79 -16.22
C TRP A 412 -5.79 14.94 -16.96
N GLN A 413 -5.12 15.49 -17.91
CA GLN A 413 -3.85 14.91 -18.34
C GLN A 413 -2.82 15.13 -17.23
N LEU A 414 -2.01 14.12 -16.95
CA LEU A 414 -0.94 14.24 -15.97
C LEU A 414 0.39 14.51 -16.70
N GLU A 415 1.16 15.51 -16.21
CA GLU A 415 2.41 16.01 -16.82
C GLU A 415 3.60 15.81 -15.87
#